data_2caf2f49d93c88636d87ea288c1e5605
#
_entry.id   2caf2f49d93c88636d87ea288c1e5605
#
_cell.length_a   1.000
_cell.length_b   1.000
_cell.length_c   1.000
_cell.angle_alpha   90.00
_cell.angle_beta   90.00
_cell.angle_gamma   90.00
#
_symmetry.space_group_name_H-M   'P 1'
#
loop_
_entity.id
_entity.type
_entity.pdbx_description
1 polymer ?
#
loop_
_entity_poly.entity_id
_entity_poly.type
_entity_poly.pdbx_seq_one_letter_code
_entity_poly.pdbx_strand_id
1 'polypeptide(L)'
;MLIRKFRGVMLFSLLLGSANLLHAAELLKPFVLASTGTGEIVATVTEVKTKLASAGFELAGEYSPYDNVSILIVTSDALKAAAAKSDFGGYAAGQRVSVTKVGDEVQVAYTNPVYMAHAYRMNAKLQTTADKLKAALGSMKQYGPAEGLEADAVRKYHYMFGMEYFDEPSLLAEYKSYDEAVAVVEKSLAAKKGGASKVYRIDVPGKDEAVFGVHLTKDCSGDKFVMGHIDFKPVRSTAHLPYEMLVSGKKVYALYARFRIAINFPDLKMMGDNSFFKIMCAPDEIEEALMFAAGGKKVEDEDDF
;
A
#
# COMPACT_ATOMS: atom_id res chain seq x y z
N MET A 1 3.42 15.80 -91.03
CA MET A 1 4.08 16.54 -89.99
C MET A 1 3.30 16.26 -88.67
N LEU A 2 3.73 15.24 -87.90
CA LEU A 2 3.02 14.70 -86.73
C LEU A 2 3.58 15.31 -85.47
N ILE A 3 2.76 16.02 -84.72
CA ILE A 3 3.13 16.54 -83.40
C ILE A 3 2.60 15.54 -82.34
N ARG A 4 3.54 14.84 -81.62
CA ARG A 4 3.26 13.95 -80.51
C ARG A 4 3.15 14.78 -79.22
N LYS A 5 1.98 14.77 -78.62
CA LYS A 5 1.75 15.31 -77.29
C LYS A 5 2.20 14.28 -76.23
N PHE A 6 3.23 14.64 -75.43
CA PHE A 6 3.61 13.92 -74.18
C PHE A 6 2.65 14.33 -73.05
N ARG A 7 1.95 13.37 -72.49
CA ARG A 7 1.23 13.53 -71.20
C ARG A 7 2.13 13.05 -70.09
N GLY A 8 2.63 14.00 -69.29
CA GLY A 8 3.33 13.69 -68.04
C GLY A 8 2.31 13.26 -66.97
N VAL A 9 2.46 12.04 -66.43
CA VAL A 9 1.75 11.55 -65.27
C VAL A 9 2.59 11.95 -64.03
N MET A 10 2.04 12.86 -63.25
CA MET A 10 2.64 13.30 -61.98
C MET A 10 2.18 12.35 -60.88
N LEU A 11 3.05 11.44 -60.45
CA LEU A 11 2.82 10.54 -59.29
C LEU A 11 2.96 11.36 -58.03
N PHE A 12 1.85 11.58 -57.33
CA PHE A 12 1.82 12.21 -56.01
C PHE A 12 2.01 11.10 -54.97
N SER A 13 3.23 10.93 -54.50
CA SER A 13 3.53 9.99 -53.40
C SER A 13 3.03 10.56 -52.05
N LEU A 14 1.92 10.04 -51.56
CA LEU A 14 1.40 10.32 -50.22
C LEU A 14 2.32 9.63 -49.20
N LEU A 15 3.23 10.36 -48.57
CA LEU A 15 3.94 9.92 -47.38
C LEU A 15 2.95 9.95 -46.21
N LEU A 16 2.38 8.80 -45.84
CA LEU A 16 1.70 8.58 -44.59
C LEU A 16 2.78 8.55 -43.48
N GLY A 17 3.01 9.69 -42.87
CA GLY A 17 3.78 9.79 -41.65
C GLY A 17 3.04 9.08 -40.51
N SER A 18 3.50 7.89 -40.14
CA SER A 18 3.06 7.21 -38.91
C SER A 18 3.50 8.06 -37.72
N ALA A 19 2.60 8.90 -37.21
CA ALA A 19 2.79 9.55 -35.92
C ALA A 19 2.78 8.45 -34.85
N ASN A 20 3.95 8.01 -34.43
CA ASN A 20 4.11 7.27 -33.20
C ASN A 20 3.69 8.22 -32.08
N LEU A 21 2.45 8.10 -31.61
CA LEU A 21 2.04 8.66 -30.33
C LEU A 21 2.87 7.95 -29.25
N LEU A 22 3.98 8.55 -28.91
CA LEU A 22 4.68 8.25 -27.66
C LEU A 22 3.66 8.51 -26.54
N HIS A 23 2.99 7.46 -26.09
CA HIS A 23 2.28 7.52 -24.81
C HIS A 23 3.34 7.79 -23.76
N ALA A 24 3.39 9.01 -23.26
CA ALA A 24 4.14 9.29 -22.03
C ALA A 24 3.62 8.31 -20.97
N ALA A 25 4.52 7.50 -20.40
CA ALA A 25 4.15 6.54 -19.37
C ALA A 25 3.46 7.32 -18.24
N GLU A 26 2.28 6.87 -17.84
CA GLU A 26 1.55 7.49 -16.72
C GLU A 26 2.39 7.31 -15.46
N LEU A 27 2.76 8.44 -14.83
CA LEU A 27 3.48 8.44 -13.57
C LEU A 27 2.51 8.11 -12.43
N LEU A 28 2.79 7.04 -11.71
CA LEU A 28 1.96 6.51 -10.63
C LEU A 28 2.32 7.17 -9.30
N LYS A 29 1.31 7.38 -8.44
CA LYS A 29 1.47 7.84 -7.06
C LYS A 29 0.79 6.85 -6.10
N PRO A 30 1.26 6.76 -4.83
CA PRO A 30 0.82 5.71 -3.91
C PRO A 30 -0.65 5.83 -3.47
N PHE A 31 -1.23 7.02 -3.54
CA PHE A 31 -2.58 7.27 -3.03
C PHE A 31 -3.47 7.96 -4.05
N VAL A 32 -4.78 7.80 -3.88
CA VAL A 32 -5.83 8.51 -4.61
C VAL A 32 -6.72 9.24 -3.62
N LEU A 33 -6.84 10.56 -3.77
CA LEU A 33 -7.87 11.35 -3.10
C LEU A 33 -9.19 11.11 -3.86
N ALA A 34 -10.13 10.45 -3.20
CA ALA A 34 -11.42 10.11 -3.78
C ALA A 34 -12.37 11.31 -3.77
N SER A 35 -12.53 11.92 -2.61
CA SER A 35 -13.42 13.08 -2.40
C SER A 35 -12.98 13.89 -1.20
N THR A 36 -13.44 15.16 -1.16
CA THR A 36 -13.41 16.02 0.02
C THR A 36 -14.80 16.57 0.28
N GLY A 37 -15.09 16.88 1.53
CA GLY A 37 -16.38 17.46 1.92
C GLY A 37 -16.32 18.01 3.33
N THR A 38 -17.46 18.54 3.80
CA THR A 38 -17.66 18.95 5.20
C THR A 38 -18.57 17.93 5.87
N GLY A 39 -18.46 17.77 7.18
CA GLY A 39 -19.33 16.89 7.95
C GLY A 39 -18.61 16.11 9.05
N GLU A 40 -19.30 15.08 9.53
CA GLU A 40 -18.79 14.23 10.60
C GLU A 40 -18.17 12.95 10.05
N ILE A 41 -17.02 12.56 10.62
CA ILE A 41 -16.25 11.40 10.18
C ILE A 41 -17.09 10.10 10.22
N VAL A 42 -17.90 9.93 11.25
CA VAL A 42 -18.74 8.73 11.44
C VAL A 42 -19.78 8.58 10.32
N ALA A 43 -20.42 9.69 9.92
CA ALA A 43 -21.37 9.69 8.81
C ALA A 43 -20.69 9.35 7.49
N THR A 44 -19.53 9.96 7.22
CA THR A 44 -18.73 9.67 6.01
C THR A 44 -18.26 8.23 5.97
N VAL A 45 -17.80 7.67 7.10
CA VAL A 45 -17.40 6.26 7.20
C VAL A 45 -18.57 5.33 6.84
N THR A 46 -19.76 5.61 7.34
CA THR A 46 -20.97 4.83 7.05
C THR A 46 -21.33 4.87 5.55
N GLU A 47 -21.24 6.06 4.95
CA GLU A 47 -21.47 6.24 3.51
C GLU A 47 -20.43 5.47 2.67
N VAL A 48 -19.14 5.59 3.02
CA VAL A 48 -18.03 4.89 2.35
C VAL A 48 -18.21 3.39 2.42
N LYS A 49 -18.56 2.82 3.59
CA LYS A 49 -18.86 1.40 3.75
C LYS A 49 -19.99 0.94 2.81
N THR A 50 -21.07 1.70 2.75
CA THR A 50 -22.21 1.38 1.88
C THR A 50 -21.82 1.37 0.40
N LYS A 51 -21.04 2.36 -0.04
CA LYS A 51 -20.56 2.46 -1.43
C LYS A 51 -19.62 1.32 -1.78
N LEU A 52 -18.70 0.96 -0.88
CA LEU A 52 -17.76 -0.14 -1.07
C LEU A 52 -18.47 -1.49 -1.15
N ALA A 53 -19.42 -1.75 -0.25
CA ALA A 53 -20.23 -2.96 -0.28
C ALA A 53 -21.04 -3.08 -1.59
N SER A 54 -21.64 -1.97 -2.05
CA SER A 54 -22.39 -1.93 -3.32
C SER A 54 -21.51 -2.17 -4.54
N ALA A 55 -20.20 -1.88 -4.46
CA ALA A 55 -19.22 -2.15 -5.50
C ALA A 55 -18.61 -3.57 -5.43
N GLY A 56 -19.09 -4.40 -4.49
CA GLY A 56 -18.66 -5.80 -4.32
C GLY A 56 -17.35 -5.94 -3.55
N PHE A 57 -17.03 -4.99 -2.66
CA PHE A 57 -15.97 -5.13 -1.68
C PHE A 57 -16.52 -5.63 -0.34
N GLU A 58 -15.75 -6.48 0.32
CA GLU A 58 -15.98 -6.98 1.67
C GLU A 58 -15.13 -6.18 2.65
N LEU A 59 -15.71 -5.76 3.78
CA LEU A 59 -14.97 -5.13 4.88
C LEU A 59 -14.20 -6.21 5.65
N ALA A 60 -12.88 -6.22 5.53
CA ALA A 60 -12.00 -7.13 6.26
C ALA A 60 -11.66 -6.62 7.66
N GLY A 61 -11.61 -5.31 7.84
CA GLY A 61 -11.34 -4.67 9.12
C GLY A 61 -11.52 -3.16 9.10
N GLU A 62 -11.60 -2.60 10.30
CA GLU A 62 -11.73 -1.15 10.51
C GLU A 62 -11.08 -0.78 11.84
N TYR A 63 -10.40 0.37 11.87
CA TYR A 63 -9.88 0.92 13.11
C TYR A 63 -9.59 2.41 13.00
N SER A 64 -9.43 3.05 14.16
CA SER A 64 -9.01 4.44 14.28
C SER A 64 -7.65 4.48 14.97
N PRO A 65 -6.54 4.69 14.22
CA PRO A 65 -5.20 4.71 14.80
C PRO A 65 -4.98 5.87 15.78
N TYR A 66 -5.68 6.98 15.56
CA TYR A 66 -5.68 8.19 16.38
C TYR A 66 -6.91 9.04 16.04
N ASP A 67 -7.12 10.14 16.79
CA ASP A 67 -8.29 11.01 16.63
C ASP A 67 -8.44 11.53 15.20
N ASN A 68 -9.68 11.70 14.75
CA ASN A 68 -10.04 12.23 13.44
C ASN A 68 -9.59 11.35 12.23
N VAL A 69 -9.31 10.09 12.45
CA VAL A 69 -8.97 9.11 11.40
C VAL A 69 -9.75 7.84 11.59
N SER A 70 -10.33 7.34 10.51
CA SER A 70 -10.84 5.96 10.39
C SER A 70 -10.25 5.32 9.14
N ILE A 71 -9.76 4.10 9.27
CA ILE A 71 -9.19 3.33 8.18
C ILE A 71 -10.01 2.05 8.02
N LEU A 72 -10.50 1.85 6.81
CA LEU A 72 -11.24 0.69 6.37
C LEU A 72 -10.32 -0.17 5.50
N ILE A 73 -10.24 -1.44 5.80
CA ILE A 73 -9.55 -2.42 4.97
C ILE A 73 -10.60 -3.25 4.25
N VAL A 74 -10.57 -3.21 2.92
CA VAL A 74 -11.52 -3.95 2.08
C VAL A 74 -10.82 -4.95 1.20
N THR A 75 -11.50 -6.06 0.94
CA THR A 75 -11.04 -7.11 0.04
C THR A 75 -12.13 -7.47 -0.96
N SER A 76 -11.84 -8.39 -1.86
CA SER A 76 -12.81 -9.02 -2.75
C SER A 76 -12.23 -10.34 -3.26
N ASP A 77 -13.09 -11.23 -3.79
CA ASP A 77 -12.61 -12.47 -4.39
C ASP A 77 -11.59 -12.23 -5.52
N ALA A 78 -11.75 -11.14 -6.28
CA ALA A 78 -10.81 -10.77 -7.33
C ALA A 78 -9.43 -10.36 -6.75
N LEU A 79 -9.39 -9.63 -5.63
CA LEU A 79 -8.15 -9.28 -4.93
C LEU A 79 -7.47 -10.51 -4.35
N LYS A 80 -8.22 -11.36 -3.65
CA LYS A 80 -7.73 -12.63 -3.09
C LYS A 80 -7.17 -13.54 -4.18
N ALA A 81 -7.87 -13.67 -5.32
CA ALA A 81 -7.42 -14.45 -6.47
C ALA A 81 -6.18 -13.85 -7.16
N ALA A 82 -6.03 -12.53 -7.17
CA ALA A 82 -4.83 -11.87 -7.68
C ALA A 82 -3.62 -12.12 -6.73
N ALA A 83 -3.84 -12.03 -5.42
CA ALA A 83 -2.85 -12.34 -4.39
C ALA A 83 -2.32 -13.76 -4.52
N ALA A 84 -3.20 -14.73 -4.77
CA ALA A 84 -2.84 -16.13 -4.91
C ALA A 84 -1.83 -16.43 -6.06
N LYS A 85 -1.75 -15.54 -7.05
CA LYS A 85 -0.88 -15.68 -8.23
C LYS A 85 0.53 -15.11 -8.05
N SER A 86 0.82 -14.51 -6.91
CA SER A 86 2.08 -13.79 -6.69
C SER A 86 2.76 -14.27 -5.42
N ASP A 87 4.09 -14.24 -5.39
CA ASP A 87 4.85 -14.47 -4.17
C ASP A 87 4.63 -13.30 -3.21
N PHE A 88 4.42 -13.59 -1.93
CA PHE A 88 4.04 -12.60 -0.91
C PHE A 88 2.81 -11.77 -1.31
N GLY A 89 1.93 -12.33 -2.17
CA GLY A 89 0.78 -11.62 -2.73
C GLY A 89 -0.25 -11.18 -1.70
N GLY A 90 -0.26 -11.80 -0.52
CA GLY A 90 -1.13 -11.43 0.60
C GLY A 90 -1.05 -9.96 0.99
N TYR A 91 0.10 -9.30 0.84
CA TYR A 91 0.23 -7.86 1.07
C TYR A 91 -0.66 -6.99 0.16
N ALA A 92 -1.09 -7.52 -0.99
CA ALA A 92 -2.02 -6.84 -1.89
C ALA A 92 -3.46 -7.39 -1.85
N ALA A 93 -3.74 -8.37 -0.97
CA ALA A 93 -5.07 -8.96 -0.84
C ALA A 93 -6.12 -7.99 -0.28
N GLY A 94 -5.69 -6.92 0.38
CA GLY A 94 -6.52 -5.84 0.89
C GLY A 94 -6.20 -4.49 0.26
N GLN A 95 -7.22 -3.60 0.22
CA GLN A 95 -7.05 -2.18 -0.10
C GLN A 95 -7.42 -1.35 1.11
N ARG A 96 -6.67 -0.28 1.36
CA ARG A 96 -6.87 0.62 2.49
C ARG A 96 -7.59 1.86 2.04
N VAL A 97 -8.70 2.17 2.70
CA VAL A 97 -9.50 3.38 2.48
C VAL A 97 -9.50 4.17 3.77
N SER A 98 -9.05 5.41 3.73
CA SER A 98 -9.02 6.31 4.89
C SER A 98 -10.09 7.37 4.80
N VAL A 99 -10.70 7.68 5.94
CA VAL A 99 -11.53 8.86 6.17
C VAL A 99 -10.82 9.71 7.22
N THR A 100 -10.38 10.90 6.85
CA THR A 100 -9.56 11.76 7.71
C THR A 100 -10.15 13.15 7.80
N LYS A 101 -10.39 13.66 9.01
CA LYS A 101 -10.85 15.03 9.24
C LYS A 101 -9.65 15.94 9.50
N VAL A 102 -9.54 17.01 8.70
CA VAL A 102 -8.48 18.02 8.80
C VAL A 102 -9.15 19.38 8.90
N GLY A 103 -9.19 19.97 10.11
CA GLY A 103 -10.04 21.12 10.38
C GLY A 103 -11.50 20.77 10.14
N ASP A 104 -12.17 21.52 9.26
CA ASP A 104 -13.58 21.28 8.89
C ASP A 104 -13.74 20.37 7.67
N GLU A 105 -12.65 20.02 7.00
CA GLU A 105 -12.65 19.16 5.81
C GLU A 105 -12.54 17.68 6.19
N VAL A 106 -13.39 16.84 5.62
CA VAL A 106 -13.29 15.38 5.66
C VAL A 106 -12.79 14.89 4.31
N GLN A 107 -11.67 14.21 4.31
CA GLN A 107 -10.99 13.64 3.15
C GLN A 107 -11.25 12.14 3.09
N VAL A 108 -11.69 11.62 1.95
CA VAL A 108 -11.73 10.18 1.64
C VAL A 108 -10.61 9.89 0.67
N ALA A 109 -9.73 8.98 1.03
CA ALA A 109 -8.61 8.58 0.19
C ALA A 109 -8.41 7.06 0.23
N TYR A 110 -7.71 6.51 -0.76
CA TYR A 110 -7.38 5.09 -0.78
C TYR A 110 -6.00 4.84 -1.39
N THR A 111 -5.41 3.68 -1.05
CA THR A 111 -4.18 3.22 -1.70
C THR A 111 -4.43 3.01 -3.19
N ASN A 112 -3.54 3.49 -4.05
CA ASN A 112 -3.64 3.27 -5.50
C ASN A 112 -3.36 1.81 -5.83
N PRO A 113 -4.36 1.00 -6.26
CA PRO A 113 -4.17 -0.42 -6.48
C PRO A 113 -3.11 -0.72 -7.55
N VAL A 114 -3.03 0.10 -8.60
CA VAL A 114 -2.04 -0.08 -9.68
C VAL A 114 -0.63 0.18 -9.17
N TYR A 115 -0.43 1.24 -8.39
CA TYR A 115 0.86 1.51 -7.75
C TYR A 115 1.26 0.36 -6.82
N MET A 116 0.35 -0.09 -5.94
CA MET A 116 0.62 -1.18 -4.99
C MET A 116 0.89 -2.52 -5.69
N ALA A 117 0.23 -2.78 -6.83
CA ALA A 117 0.52 -3.97 -7.64
C ALA A 117 1.96 -3.98 -8.16
N HIS A 118 2.51 -2.83 -8.55
CA HIS A 118 3.91 -2.71 -8.94
C HIS A 118 4.83 -2.79 -7.71
N ALA A 119 4.53 -2.04 -6.65
CA ALA A 119 5.33 -2.01 -5.41
C ALA A 119 5.50 -3.41 -4.79
N TYR A 120 4.44 -4.21 -4.81
CA TYR A 120 4.43 -5.58 -4.28
C TYR A 120 4.68 -6.64 -5.36
N ARG A 121 5.26 -6.25 -6.49
CA ARG A 121 5.67 -7.13 -7.61
C ARG A 121 4.61 -8.14 -8.04
N MET A 122 3.32 -7.74 -7.97
CA MET A 122 2.21 -8.61 -8.33
C MET A 122 2.28 -9.08 -9.79
N ASN A 123 1.79 -10.28 -10.05
CA ASN A 123 1.56 -10.79 -11.40
C ASN A 123 0.27 -10.25 -12.04
N ALA A 124 -0.54 -9.51 -11.27
CA ALA A 124 -1.75 -8.84 -11.70
C ALA A 124 -1.62 -7.32 -11.54
N LYS A 125 -2.12 -6.54 -12.51
CA LYS A 125 -2.00 -5.06 -12.50
C LYS A 125 -3.01 -4.37 -11.58
N LEU A 126 -4.02 -5.06 -11.07
CA LEU A 126 -5.12 -4.56 -10.23
C LEU A 126 -5.92 -3.38 -10.83
N GLN A 127 -5.87 -3.18 -12.15
CA GLN A 127 -6.60 -2.11 -12.82
C GLN A 127 -8.11 -2.19 -12.58
N THR A 128 -8.70 -3.38 -12.67
CA THR A 128 -10.14 -3.57 -12.39
C THR A 128 -10.51 -3.16 -10.96
N THR A 129 -9.63 -3.39 -10.00
CA THR A 129 -9.84 -2.93 -8.61
C THR A 129 -9.79 -1.41 -8.52
N ALA A 130 -8.83 -0.77 -9.22
CA ALA A 130 -8.74 0.69 -9.28
C ALA A 130 -10.00 1.31 -9.92
N ASP A 131 -10.51 0.73 -11.01
CA ASP A 131 -11.72 1.19 -11.69
C ASP A 131 -12.96 1.06 -10.79
N LYS A 132 -13.08 -0.04 -10.03
CA LYS A 132 -14.18 -0.24 -9.08
C LYS A 132 -14.12 0.75 -7.91
N LEU A 133 -12.94 1.00 -7.33
CA LEU A 133 -12.77 2.00 -6.27
C LEU A 133 -13.08 3.41 -6.78
N LYS A 134 -12.61 3.74 -7.99
CA LYS A 134 -12.93 5.02 -8.64
C LYS A 134 -14.43 5.18 -8.88
N ALA A 135 -15.10 4.14 -9.35
CA ALA A 135 -16.56 4.17 -9.57
C ALA A 135 -17.34 4.31 -8.26
N ALA A 136 -16.89 3.65 -7.17
CA ALA A 136 -17.56 3.67 -5.89
C ALA A 136 -17.34 4.97 -5.10
N LEU A 137 -16.09 5.45 -5.03
CA LEU A 137 -15.69 6.52 -4.13
C LEU A 137 -15.33 7.83 -4.83
N GLY A 138 -15.03 7.76 -6.13
CA GLY A 138 -14.47 8.88 -6.89
C GLY A 138 -12.95 8.81 -7.01
N SER A 139 -12.39 9.77 -7.77
CA SER A 139 -10.95 9.93 -7.96
C SER A 139 -10.67 11.36 -8.40
N MET A 140 -10.44 12.24 -7.45
CA MET A 140 -10.12 13.65 -7.73
C MET A 140 -8.69 13.78 -8.27
N LYS A 141 -7.73 13.11 -7.62
CA LYS A 141 -6.32 13.11 -8.03
C LYS A 141 -5.54 11.97 -7.40
N GLN A 142 -4.50 11.49 -8.08
CA GLN A 142 -3.43 10.74 -7.45
C GLN A 142 -2.50 11.69 -6.68
N TYR A 143 -2.03 11.28 -5.51
CA TYR A 143 -1.16 12.11 -4.67
C TYR A 143 -0.13 11.30 -3.88
N GLY A 144 0.82 12.02 -3.28
CA GLY A 144 1.97 11.53 -2.56
C GLY A 144 3.17 12.41 -2.90
N PRO A 145 4.15 11.91 -3.68
CA PRO A 145 5.27 12.72 -4.16
C PRO A 145 4.80 13.80 -5.15
N ALA A 146 5.59 14.87 -5.28
CA ALA A 146 5.31 15.94 -6.24
C ALA A 146 5.21 15.40 -7.67
N GLU A 147 6.20 14.59 -8.06
CA GLU A 147 6.17 13.80 -9.28
C GLU A 147 5.87 12.34 -8.96
N GLY A 148 5.20 11.64 -9.86
CA GLY A 148 4.96 10.21 -9.72
C GLY A 148 6.21 9.40 -10.10
N LEU A 149 6.09 8.09 -10.04
CA LEU A 149 7.11 7.14 -10.46
C LEU A 149 6.60 6.31 -11.64
N GLU A 150 7.48 5.99 -12.57
CA GLU A 150 7.17 5.02 -13.63
C GLU A 150 6.90 3.63 -13.02
N ALA A 151 6.01 2.87 -13.63
CA ALA A 151 5.59 1.56 -13.17
C ALA A 151 6.78 0.61 -12.90
N ASP A 152 7.78 0.62 -13.78
CA ASP A 152 9.00 -0.19 -13.64
C ASP A 152 9.89 0.30 -12.50
N ALA A 153 9.94 1.61 -12.25
CA ALA A 153 10.67 2.17 -11.12
C ALA A 153 10.01 1.77 -9.79
N VAL A 154 8.66 1.80 -9.72
CA VAL A 154 7.91 1.32 -8.55
C VAL A 154 8.16 -0.17 -8.33
N ARG A 155 8.19 -0.98 -9.39
CA ARG A 155 8.39 -2.43 -9.29
C ARG A 155 9.79 -2.82 -8.80
N LYS A 156 10.79 -2.01 -9.08
CA LYS A 156 12.20 -2.21 -8.70
C LYS A 156 12.61 -1.28 -7.55
N TYR A 157 11.60 -0.69 -6.88
CA TYR A 157 11.89 0.34 -5.88
C TYR A 157 12.72 -0.20 -4.73
N HIS A 158 13.75 0.55 -4.38
CA HIS A 158 14.42 0.58 -3.10
C HIS A 158 14.86 2.02 -2.84
N TYR A 159 14.97 2.38 -1.57
CA TYR A 159 15.20 3.77 -1.21
C TYR A 159 16.60 4.27 -1.62
N MET A 160 17.63 3.50 -1.27
CA MET A 160 19.03 3.79 -1.59
C MET A 160 19.86 2.50 -1.52
N PHE A 161 21.11 2.57 -1.94
CA PHE A 161 22.06 1.46 -1.85
C PHE A 161 22.12 0.88 -0.42
N GLY A 162 22.01 -0.45 -0.30
CA GLY A 162 22.03 -1.17 0.97
C GLY A 162 20.70 -1.18 1.73
N MET A 163 19.61 -0.65 1.15
CA MET A 163 18.25 -0.78 1.69
C MET A 163 17.52 -1.95 1.04
N GLU A 164 16.49 -2.44 1.75
CA GLU A 164 15.76 -3.64 1.36
C GLU A 164 14.82 -3.39 0.17
N TYR A 165 14.64 -4.44 -0.62
CA TYR A 165 13.61 -4.55 -1.64
C TYR A 165 12.35 -5.23 -1.08
N PHE A 166 11.27 -5.22 -1.88
CA PHE A 166 10.02 -5.91 -1.54
C PHE A 166 10.20 -7.41 -1.27
N ASP A 167 11.04 -8.07 -2.05
CA ASP A 167 11.31 -9.52 -1.97
C ASP A 167 12.38 -9.91 -0.93
N GLU A 168 12.78 -8.97 -0.11
CA GLU A 168 13.70 -9.15 1.03
C GLU A 168 12.97 -8.79 2.35
N PRO A 169 11.84 -9.45 2.69
CA PRO A 169 11.11 -9.12 3.91
C PRO A 169 11.85 -9.60 5.16
N SER A 170 11.62 -8.92 6.29
CA SER A 170 12.10 -9.37 7.59
C SER A 170 11.41 -10.68 7.99
N LEU A 171 12.18 -11.70 8.40
CA LEU A 171 11.68 -12.93 8.99
C LEU A 171 11.46 -12.72 10.48
N LEU A 172 10.21 -12.66 10.92
CA LEU A 172 9.83 -12.39 12.30
C LEU A 172 9.81 -13.65 13.18
N ALA A 173 9.36 -14.79 12.62
CA ALA A 173 9.27 -16.07 13.33
C ALA A 173 9.14 -17.24 12.35
N GLU A 174 9.50 -18.47 12.82
CA GLU A 174 9.30 -19.71 12.09
C GLU A 174 8.68 -20.77 13.01
N TYR A 175 7.76 -21.56 12.49
CA TYR A 175 6.98 -22.58 13.20
C TYR A 175 7.06 -23.94 12.52
N LYS A 176 6.36 -24.95 13.04
CA LYS A 176 6.36 -26.30 12.43
C LYS A 176 5.38 -26.38 11.25
N SER A 177 4.31 -25.58 11.25
CA SER A 177 3.28 -25.58 10.23
C SER A 177 2.65 -24.19 10.07
N TYR A 178 1.88 -24.02 8.98
CA TYR A 178 1.05 -22.85 8.75
C TYR A 178 0.03 -22.62 9.86
N ASP A 179 -0.68 -23.67 10.25
CA ASP A 179 -1.71 -23.59 11.29
C ASP A 179 -1.14 -23.15 12.64
N GLU A 180 0.06 -23.68 13.00
CA GLU A 180 0.76 -23.24 14.21
C GLU A 180 1.16 -21.76 14.14
N ALA A 181 1.73 -21.31 13.00
CA ALA A 181 2.09 -19.92 12.79
C ALA A 181 0.90 -19.00 12.94
N VAL A 182 -0.21 -19.30 12.26
CA VAL A 182 -1.46 -18.54 12.36
C VAL A 182 -2.00 -18.52 13.80
N ALA A 183 -2.04 -19.67 14.48
CA ALA A 183 -2.56 -19.74 15.84
C ALA A 183 -1.71 -18.90 16.84
N VAL A 184 -0.37 -18.91 16.68
CA VAL A 184 0.51 -18.11 17.52
C VAL A 184 0.37 -16.62 17.25
N VAL A 185 0.28 -16.19 15.98
CA VAL A 185 0.03 -14.80 15.61
C VAL A 185 -1.29 -14.31 16.20
N GLU A 186 -2.39 -15.04 16.01
CA GLU A 186 -3.71 -14.70 16.57
C GLU A 186 -3.64 -14.54 18.11
N LYS A 187 -3.01 -15.50 18.80
CA LYS A 187 -2.85 -15.47 20.25
C LYS A 187 -2.00 -14.27 20.72
N SER A 188 -0.93 -13.97 20.00
CA SER A 188 -0.01 -12.87 20.35
C SER A 188 -0.68 -11.51 20.17
N LEU A 189 -1.42 -11.33 19.07
CA LEU A 189 -2.18 -10.10 18.79
C LEU A 189 -3.34 -9.92 19.79
N ALA A 190 -4.04 -10.99 20.16
CA ALA A 190 -5.06 -10.94 21.21
C ALA A 190 -4.49 -10.56 22.58
N ALA A 191 -3.25 -10.98 22.86
CA ALA A 191 -2.50 -10.61 24.08
C ALA A 191 -1.80 -9.24 23.98
N LYS A 192 -1.94 -8.52 22.85
CA LYS A 192 -1.31 -7.22 22.57
C LYS A 192 0.20 -7.21 22.78
N LYS A 193 0.87 -8.31 22.44
CA LYS A 193 2.33 -8.40 22.55
C LYS A 193 2.99 -7.34 21.66
N GLY A 194 4.05 -6.72 22.15
CA GLY A 194 4.74 -5.63 21.45
C GLY A 194 3.91 -4.34 21.30
N GLY A 195 2.78 -4.19 22.01
CA GLY A 195 1.85 -3.07 21.81
C GLY A 195 1.03 -3.18 20.53
N ALA A 196 0.97 -4.39 19.96
CA ALA A 196 0.33 -4.69 18.68
C ALA A 196 -1.04 -5.35 18.87
N SER A 197 -2.06 -4.93 18.12
CA SER A 197 -3.38 -5.55 18.11
C SER A 197 -3.88 -5.80 16.69
N LYS A 198 -4.68 -6.85 16.52
CA LYS A 198 -5.21 -7.21 15.20
C LYS A 198 -6.24 -6.19 14.71
N VAL A 199 -6.04 -5.71 13.48
CA VAL A 199 -7.02 -4.92 12.73
C VAL A 199 -7.84 -5.82 11.81
N TYR A 200 -7.16 -6.68 11.04
CA TYR A 200 -7.79 -7.58 10.09
C TYR A 200 -6.94 -8.84 9.85
N ARG A 201 -7.57 -9.82 9.20
CA ARG A 201 -6.91 -10.96 8.59
C ARG A 201 -7.58 -11.23 7.24
N ILE A 202 -6.78 -11.51 6.21
CA ILE A 202 -7.24 -11.98 4.91
C ILE A 202 -6.44 -13.23 4.56
N ASP A 203 -7.13 -14.34 4.36
CA ASP A 203 -6.55 -15.60 3.90
C ASP A 203 -6.49 -15.62 2.37
N VAL A 204 -5.37 -16.08 1.81
CA VAL A 204 -5.16 -16.18 0.37
C VAL A 204 -5.64 -17.55 -0.11
N PRO A 205 -6.66 -17.63 -0.99
CA PRO A 205 -7.24 -18.91 -1.38
C PRO A 205 -6.23 -19.79 -2.13
N GLY A 206 -6.19 -21.06 -1.77
CA GLY A 206 -5.33 -22.07 -2.39
C GLY A 206 -3.85 -21.95 -2.05
N LYS A 207 -3.51 -21.14 -1.03
CA LYS A 207 -2.17 -21.03 -0.46
C LYS A 207 -2.21 -21.11 1.05
N ASP A 208 -1.15 -21.64 1.64
CA ASP A 208 -0.87 -21.48 3.07
C ASP A 208 -0.33 -20.07 3.32
N GLU A 209 -1.17 -19.05 3.09
CA GLU A 209 -0.79 -17.64 3.21
C GLU A 209 -1.94 -16.82 3.78
N ALA A 210 -1.65 -16.00 4.79
CA ALA A 210 -2.58 -15.04 5.37
C ALA A 210 -1.87 -13.74 5.74
N VAL A 211 -2.48 -12.59 5.41
CA VAL A 211 -2.01 -11.28 5.84
C VAL A 211 -2.80 -10.80 7.05
N PHE A 212 -2.08 -10.25 8.02
CA PHE A 212 -2.61 -9.64 9.23
C PHE A 212 -2.26 -8.14 9.24
N GLY A 213 -3.27 -7.29 9.32
CA GLY A 213 -3.06 -5.87 9.61
C GLY A 213 -3.01 -5.62 11.11
N VAL A 214 -2.09 -4.77 11.53
CA VAL A 214 -1.70 -4.60 12.92
C VAL A 214 -1.72 -3.13 13.31
N HIS A 215 -2.49 -2.77 14.34
CA HIS A 215 -2.42 -1.46 14.98
C HIS A 215 -1.30 -1.46 16.02
N LEU A 216 -0.35 -0.54 15.87
CA LEU A 216 0.78 -0.35 16.77
C LEU A 216 0.56 0.88 17.66
N THR A 217 0.78 0.71 18.96
CA THR A 217 0.46 1.77 19.93
C THR A 217 1.63 2.18 20.84
N LYS A 218 2.77 1.48 20.74
CA LYS A 218 3.86 1.65 21.70
C LYS A 218 4.98 2.54 21.15
N ASP A 219 5.40 3.51 21.93
CA ASP A 219 6.59 4.35 21.74
C ASP A 219 6.78 4.82 20.26
N CYS A 220 7.99 4.71 19.72
CA CYS A 220 8.30 5.08 18.34
C CYS A 220 7.62 4.18 17.28
N SER A 221 7.22 2.96 17.64
CA SER A 221 6.50 2.07 16.72
C SER A 221 5.05 2.49 16.49
N GLY A 222 4.49 3.32 17.38
CA GLY A 222 3.08 3.68 17.38
C GLY A 222 2.63 4.40 16.11
N ASP A 223 1.50 3.96 15.54
CA ASP A 223 0.89 4.56 14.34
C ASP A 223 0.77 6.08 14.47
N LYS A 224 0.30 6.56 15.64
CA LYS A 224 0.16 7.99 15.93
C LYS A 224 1.49 8.72 15.93
N PHE A 225 2.55 8.11 16.48
CA PHE A 225 3.88 8.70 16.51
C PHE A 225 4.42 8.88 15.09
N VAL A 226 4.45 7.82 14.31
CA VAL A 226 4.97 7.85 12.94
C VAL A 226 4.24 8.86 12.09
N MET A 227 2.90 8.74 12.01
CA MET A 227 2.09 9.60 11.14
C MET A 227 2.08 11.05 11.58
N GLY A 228 2.17 11.32 12.89
CA GLY A 228 2.29 12.67 13.43
C GLY A 228 3.53 13.44 12.94
N HIS A 229 4.58 12.71 12.53
CA HIS A 229 5.82 13.32 12.04
C HIS A 229 5.91 13.37 10.50
N ILE A 230 5.31 12.41 9.77
CA ILE A 230 5.51 12.30 8.32
C ILE A 230 4.28 12.66 7.49
N ASP A 231 3.07 12.61 8.07
CA ASP A 231 1.81 12.91 7.35
C ASP A 231 1.32 14.34 7.64
N PHE A 232 2.08 15.32 7.18
CA PHE A 232 1.87 16.76 7.46
C PHE A 232 1.26 17.54 6.29
N LYS A 233 1.22 16.94 5.08
CA LYS A 233 0.67 17.63 3.89
C LYS A 233 -0.83 17.90 4.03
N PRO A 234 -1.39 18.92 3.35
CA PRO A 234 -2.82 19.22 3.43
C PRO A 234 -3.70 18.02 3.08
N VAL A 235 -3.34 17.24 2.06
CA VAL A 235 -3.98 15.95 1.77
C VAL A 235 -3.24 14.86 2.53
N ARG A 236 -3.96 14.20 3.43
CA ARG A 236 -3.39 13.20 4.36
C ARG A 236 -3.21 11.83 3.70
N SER A 237 -2.10 11.21 4.00
CA SER A 237 -1.71 9.88 3.50
C SER A 237 -2.01 8.77 4.52
N THR A 238 -3.06 8.91 5.32
CA THR A 238 -3.41 8.00 6.41
C THR A 238 -3.68 6.57 5.95
N ALA A 239 -4.03 6.35 4.67
CA ALA A 239 -4.12 5.02 4.06
C ALA A 239 -2.76 4.28 3.95
N HIS A 240 -1.64 4.88 4.40
CA HIS A 240 -0.39 4.17 4.67
C HIS A 240 -0.57 3.06 5.70
N LEU A 241 -1.36 3.30 6.72
CA LEU A 241 -1.66 2.36 7.80
C LEU A 241 -2.75 1.33 7.42
N PRO A 242 -2.80 0.17 8.11
CA PRO A 242 -1.92 -0.31 9.16
C PRO A 242 -0.62 -0.92 8.64
N TYR A 243 0.32 -1.23 9.54
CA TYR A 243 1.42 -2.15 9.25
C TYR A 243 0.90 -3.59 9.14
N GLU A 244 1.68 -4.46 8.50
CA GLU A 244 1.20 -5.79 8.13
C GLU A 244 2.25 -6.86 8.40
N MET A 245 1.78 -8.04 8.86
CA MET A 245 2.54 -9.28 8.88
C MET A 245 1.94 -10.26 7.87
N LEU A 246 2.77 -11.07 7.25
CA LEU A 246 2.37 -12.13 6.34
C LEU A 246 2.82 -13.48 6.88
N VAL A 247 1.86 -14.35 7.18
CA VAL A 247 2.14 -15.77 7.36
C VAL A 247 2.19 -16.40 5.98
N SER A 248 3.32 -17.03 5.62
CA SER A 248 3.49 -17.74 4.36
C SER A 248 4.18 -19.09 4.63
N GLY A 249 3.45 -20.17 4.43
CA GLY A 249 3.82 -21.49 4.92
C GLY A 249 4.02 -21.46 6.44
N LYS A 250 5.13 -21.97 6.92
CA LYS A 250 5.47 -22.01 8.36
C LYS A 250 6.17 -20.75 8.90
N LYS A 251 6.33 -19.72 8.09
CA LYS A 251 7.09 -18.51 8.41
C LYS A 251 6.18 -17.30 8.50
N VAL A 252 6.56 -16.36 9.38
CA VAL A 252 5.90 -15.07 9.53
C VAL A 252 6.88 -13.99 9.13
N TYR A 253 6.45 -13.13 8.19
CA TYR A 253 7.24 -12.05 7.63
C TYR A 253 6.61 -10.69 7.88
N ALA A 254 7.40 -9.64 7.83
CA ALA A 254 6.94 -8.27 7.60
C ALA A 254 7.80 -7.60 6.53
N LEU A 255 7.20 -6.70 5.77
CA LEU A 255 8.00 -5.78 4.96
C LEU A 255 8.73 -4.84 5.92
N TYR A 256 10.04 -4.63 5.71
CA TYR A 256 10.78 -3.66 6.51
C TYR A 256 10.06 -2.32 6.57
N ALA A 257 9.96 -1.73 7.75
CA ALA A 257 9.24 -0.47 7.95
C ALA A 257 9.84 0.66 7.09
N ARG A 258 11.17 0.70 6.93
CA ARG A 258 11.84 1.68 6.06
C ARG A 258 11.47 1.50 4.59
N PHE A 259 11.31 0.26 4.07
CA PHE A 259 10.75 0.02 2.74
C PHE A 259 9.31 0.53 2.64
N ARG A 260 8.45 0.16 3.62
CA ARG A 260 7.05 0.58 3.67
C ARG A 260 6.88 2.10 3.72
N ILE A 261 7.69 2.78 4.52
CA ILE A 261 7.68 4.25 4.62
C ILE A 261 8.15 4.83 3.28
N ALA A 262 9.28 4.39 2.76
CA ALA A 262 9.86 4.93 1.55
C ALA A 262 8.95 4.76 0.30
N ILE A 263 8.32 3.58 0.12
CA ILE A 263 7.43 3.36 -1.03
C ILE A 263 6.13 4.16 -0.95
N ASN A 264 5.66 4.52 0.24
CA ASN A 264 4.45 5.32 0.43
C ASN A 264 4.75 6.83 0.53
N PHE A 265 5.95 7.20 0.94
CA PHE A 265 6.43 8.60 1.08
C PHE A 265 7.76 8.78 0.35
N PRO A 266 7.82 8.56 -0.98
CA PRO A 266 9.11 8.54 -1.71
C PRO A 266 9.80 9.92 -1.77
N ASP A 267 9.10 11.00 -1.41
CA ASP A 267 9.62 12.35 -1.30
C ASP A 267 9.85 12.80 0.17
N LEU A 268 9.79 11.86 1.13
CA LEU A 268 10.10 12.16 2.52
C LEU A 268 11.58 12.56 2.66
N LYS A 269 11.80 13.78 3.15
CA LYS A 269 13.15 14.28 3.35
C LYS A 269 13.87 13.53 4.45
N MET A 270 15.19 13.40 4.34
CA MET A 270 16.00 12.79 5.39
C MET A 270 16.11 13.67 6.63
N MET A 271 16.22 15.01 6.47
CA MET A 271 16.43 15.96 7.56
C MET A 271 15.42 17.11 7.53
N GLY A 272 15.21 17.73 8.68
CA GLY A 272 14.27 18.84 8.87
C GLY A 272 13.11 18.48 9.79
N ASP A 273 12.08 19.34 9.88
CA ASP A 273 11.01 19.19 10.86
C ASP A 273 10.10 17.99 10.57
N ASN A 274 9.73 17.78 9.31
CA ASN A 274 8.88 16.66 8.89
C ASN A 274 9.73 15.70 8.02
N SER A 275 10.59 14.92 8.66
CA SER A 275 11.62 14.14 7.98
C SER A 275 11.77 12.76 8.59
N PHE A 276 12.45 11.87 7.87
CA PHE A 276 12.80 10.54 8.36
C PHE A 276 13.60 10.59 9.67
N PHE A 277 14.47 11.60 9.85
CA PHE A 277 15.23 11.78 11.08
C PHE A 277 14.36 11.88 12.34
N LYS A 278 13.13 12.45 12.21
CA LYS A 278 12.17 12.55 13.32
C LYS A 278 11.55 11.22 13.73
N ILE A 279 11.61 10.24 12.87
CA ILE A 279 11.10 8.89 13.09
C ILE A 279 12.20 7.83 12.97
N MET A 280 13.47 8.22 13.13
CA MET A 280 14.61 7.32 12.92
C MET A 280 14.58 6.07 13.83
N CYS A 281 13.99 6.17 15.02
CA CYS A 281 13.75 5.04 15.92
C CYS A 281 12.63 4.09 15.44
N ALA A 282 11.70 4.59 14.61
CA ALA A 282 10.49 3.84 14.30
C ALA A 282 10.72 2.54 13.49
N PRO A 283 11.59 2.47 12.48
CA PRO A 283 11.77 1.24 11.72
C PRO A 283 12.13 0.02 12.59
N ASP A 284 13.10 0.18 13.46
CA ASP A 284 13.57 -0.92 14.32
C ASP A 284 12.54 -1.29 15.39
N GLU A 285 11.88 -0.30 16.00
CA GLU A 285 10.82 -0.54 16.98
C GLU A 285 9.55 -1.15 16.37
N ILE A 286 9.21 -0.80 15.12
CA ILE A 286 8.11 -1.44 14.37
C ILE A 286 8.45 -2.91 14.12
N GLU A 287 9.67 -3.21 13.67
CA GLU A 287 10.11 -4.57 13.43
C GLU A 287 10.08 -5.40 14.73
N GLU A 288 10.59 -4.86 15.85
CA GLU A 288 10.54 -5.50 17.16
C GLU A 288 9.09 -5.74 17.63
N ALA A 289 8.21 -4.74 17.48
CA ALA A 289 6.79 -4.88 17.83
C ALA A 289 6.09 -5.98 17.01
N LEU A 290 6.35 -6.03 15.69
CA LEU A 290 5.81 -7.06 14.81
C LEU A 290 6.41 -8.44 15.11
N MET A 291 7.70 -8.53 15.49
CA MET A 291 8.33 -9.77 15.92
C MET A 291 7.66 -10.33 17.18
N PHE A 292 7.38 -9.50 18.18
CA PHE A 292 6.64 -9.94 19.36
C PHE A 292 5.18 -10.33 19.02
N ALA A 293 4.55 -9.59 18.12
CA ALA A 293 3.21 -9.92 17.61
C ALA A 293 3.20 -11.24 16.82
N ALA A 294 4.27 -11.56 16.12
CA ALA A 294 4.47 -12.85 15.48
C ALA A 294 4.75 -13.99 16.47
N GLY A 295 4.94 -13.71 17.76
CA GLY A 295 5.33 -14.70 18.78
C GLY A 295 6.82 -14.99 18.84
N GLY A 296 7.63 -14.24 18.09
CA GLY A 296 9.09 -14.26 18.16
C GLY A 296 9.63 -13.70 19.48
N LYS A 297 10.92 -13.82 19.66
CA LYS A 297 11.67 -13.26 20.80
C LYS A 297 12.83 -12.46 20.24
N LYS A 298 13.16 -11.36 20.90
CA LYS A 298 14.42 -10.66 20.61
C LYS A 298 15.57 -11.61 20.88
N VAL A 299 16.44 -11.79 19.89
CA VAL A 299 17.73 -12.46 20.12
C VAL A 299 18.52 -11.46 20.98
N GLU A 300 18.76 -11.79 22.22
CA GLU A 300 19.75 -11.07 23.03
C GLU A 300 21.10 -11.39 22.40
N ASP A 301 21.77 -10.37 21.87
CA ASP A 301 23.14 -10.52 21.40
C ASP A 301 23.97 -10.99 22.59
N GLU A 302 24.52 -12.21 22.52
CA GLU A 302 25.41 -12.79 23.55
C GLU A 302 26.80 -12.13 23.54
N ASP A 303 26.91 -10.88 23.12
CA ASP A 303 28.17 -10.13 23.09
C ASP A 303 28.23 -9.06 24.21
N ASP A 304 28.17 -9.52 25.49
CA ASP A 304 28.70 -8.80 26.61
C ASP A 304 29.67 -9.72 27.38
N PHE A 305 30.87 -9.91 26.81
CA PHE A 305 32.04 -10.39 27.54
C PHE A 305 33.24 -9.48 27.27
#